data_4c66e060d53b775633f2fb477f7af2bb
#
_entry.id   4c66e060d53b775633f2fb477f7af2bb
#
_cell.length_a   1.000
_cell.length_b   1.000
_cell.length_c   1.000
_cell.angle_alpha   90.00
_cell.angle_beta   90.00
_cell.angle_gamma   90.00
#
_symmetry.space_group_name_H-M   'P 1'
#
loop_
_entity.id
_entity.type
_entity.pdbx_description
1 polymer ?
#
loop_
_entity_poly.entity_id
_entity_poly.type
_entity_poly.pdbx_seq_one_letter_code
_entity_poly.pdbx_strand_id
1 'polypeptide(L)'
;MNRLAKTAWHRKASKPVTVWMAALVLISLVHWALPNYRWVLIHMFTLGIVTNSIMLWSQHFTEKFLHHQLPEETRPWQLRRFAILNVGILLIITGQLTKDMFAQHWHITAVGATVVGGSLAFHAGYLGRQYLQAKRGQRYAPSVIAYICSACCLPLGALAGAALAAGFPNPWQERLLLTHLILNILGFVGFAAIGSLMLLFPAIWRTQAHYERAPLTFALMSIGLTTAAGGALFGQGLIVAGGLVAYLIGIIIPIMSWGACVVTVLRDPRDRVTFAAVSVAAAPLWLCGTLIVLAYRAATDLGTTAVSLPTMPFLIGFAAQLLIGVMSNILPSNIGGGPKATRTGMLVYDRAGLFRATLVNVGLACWLYTENSWLRVVLSILAMGSLAVFLVLTPFAVRAQLGVIRKTREPLPLAEKPKTNQITAALAVLALVIASFGGLVDGGSGGSSGVVTAGGTGKTTEVALDMKGLRFSPDVITVPAGNQLVLTVRNSDTMAHDLKFDNGAHTGRMNPGEQKRLEVGVISADMAGWCTIAGHRAQGMEMTVKADTSGGSAGGADTVRPTSVHKPTHPIQNGTDDSLEPITER
;
A
#
# COMPACT_ATOMS: atom_id res chain seq x y z
N MET A 1 -24.91 26.23 -18.26
CA MET A 1 -24.51 25.94 -16.83
C MET A 1 -23.66 27.08 -16.32
N ASN A 2 -24.08 27.73 -15.25
CA ASN A 2 -23.32 28.79 -14.62
C ASN A 2 -21.99 28.19 -14.05
N ARG A 3 -20.81 28.71 -14.45
CA ARG A 3 -19.49 28.21 -14.04
C ARG A 3 -19.37 28.07 -12.51
N LEU A 4 -20.02 28.95 -11.75
CA LEU A 4 -20.05 28.93 -10.29
C LEU A 4 -20.76 27.70 -9.72
N ALA A 5 -21.87 27.26 -10.32
CA ALA A 5 -22.61 26.07 -9.88
C ALA A 5 -21.81 24.78 -10.10
N LYS A 6 -21.14 24.67 -11.26
CA LYS A 6 -20.25 23.54 -11.57
C LYS A 6 -19.08 23.43 -10.61
N THR A 7 -18.40 24.53 -10.31
CA THR A 7 -17.29 24.58 -9.36
C THR A 7 -17.75 24.22 -7.95
N ALA A 8 -18.95 24.66 -7.56
CA ALA A 8 -19.53 24.34 -6.25
C ALA A 8 -19.83 22.84 -6.10
N TRP A 9 -20.34 22.18 -7.16
CA TRP A 9 -20.61 20.75 -7.15
C TRP A 9 -19.31 19.94 -7.02
N HIS A 10 -18.29 20.20 -7.84
CA HIS A 10 -17.01 19.51 -7.76
C HIS A 10 -16.35 19.66 -6.38
N ARG A 11 -16.45 20.84 -5.78
CA ARG A 11 -15.96 21.08 -4.42
C ARG A 11 -16.67 20.22 -3.37
N LYS A 12 -18.00 20.02 -3.51
CA LYS A 12 -18.77 19.15 -2.62
C LYS A 12 -18.43 17.68 -2.85
N ALA A 13 -18.33 17.25 -4.10
CA ALA A 13 -18.06 15.86 -4.47
C ALA A 13 -16.63 15.40 -4.15
N SER A 14 -15.64 16.30 -4.11
CA SER A 14 -14.26 15.99 -3.75
C SER A 14 -13.97 16.03 -2.23
N LYS A 15 -14.91 16.53 -1.40
CA LYS A 15 -14.73 16.58 0.06
C LYS A 15 -14.37 15.23 0.69
N PRO A 16 -15.04 14.10 0.36
CA PRO A 16 -14.69 12.81 0.93
C PRO A 16 -13.22 12.44 0.69
N VAL A 17 -12.70 12.66 -0.53
CA VAL A 17 -11.29 12.39 -0.86
C VAL A 17 -10.35 13.18 0.04
N THR A 18 -10.61 14.48 0.23
CA THR A 18 -9.78 15.35 1.09
C THR A 18 -9.85 14.91 2.56
N VAL A 19 -11.03 14.54 3.05
CA VAL A 19 -11.23 14.05 4.42
C VAL A 19 -10.46 12.74 4.62
N TRP A 20 -10.57 11.78 3.70
CA TRP A 20 -9.84 10.51 3.77
C TRP A 20 -8.32 10.72 3.67
N MET A 21 -7.84 11.64 2.83
CA MET A 21 -6.41 11.98 2.76
C MET A 21 -5.90 12.53 4.09
N ALA A 22 -6.62 13.47 4.70
CA ALA A 22 -6.26 14.04 6.00
C ALA A 22 -6.29 12.98 7.10
N ALA A 23 -7.37 12.17 7.13
CA ALA A 23 -7.50 11.06 8.08
C ALA A 23 -6.38 10.03 7.93
N LEU A 24 -6.02 9.66 6.69
CA LEU A 24 -4.92 8.73 6.42
C LEU A 24 -3.59 9.25 6.98
N VAL A 25 -3.26 10.53 6.76
CA VAL A 25 -2.03 11.14 7.29
C VAL A 25 -2.06 11.15 8.82
N LEU A 26 -3.16 11.58 9.44
CA LEU A 26 -3.27 11.63 10.91
C LEU A 26 -3.18 10.23 11.53
N ILE A 27 -3.88 9.25 10.97
CA ILE A 27 -3.89 7.88 11.48
C ILE A 27 -2.53 7.21 11.25
N SER A 28 -1.83 7.52 10.14
CA SER A 28 -0.49 6.98 9.93
C SER A 28 0.54 7.45 10.96
N LEU A 29 0.32 8.60 11.62
CA LEU A 29 1.20 9.09 12.71
C LEU A 29 0.99 8.33 14.03
N VAL A 30 -0.20 7.75 14.24
CA VAL A 30 -0.58 7.02 15.47
C VAL A 30 -0.88 5.55 15.18
N HIS A 31 -0.43 5.03 14.04
CA HIS A 31 -0.79 3.69 13.56
C HIS A 31 -0.45 2.56 14.55
N TRP A 32 0.60 2.75 15.36
CA TRP A 32 1.03 1.78 16.37
C TRP A 32 -0.05 1.47 17.43
N ALA A 33 -1.00 2.40 17.65
CA ALA A 33 -2.10 2.22 18.59
C ALA A 33 -3.32 1.49 17.99
N LEU A 34 -3.30 1.16 16.69
CA LEU A 34 -4.44 0.55 16.02
C LEU A 34 -4.22 -0.95 15.77
N PRO A 35 -5.21 -1.80 16.08
CA PRO A 35 -5.17 -3.19 15.67
C PRO A 35 -5.19 -3.29 14.15
N ASN A 36 -4.44 -4.23 13.59
CA ASN A 36 -4.38 -4.46 12.15
C ASN A 36 -4.10 -3.20 11.30
N TYR A 37 -3.31 -2.23 11.83
CA TYR A 37 -3.08 -0.92 11.23
C TYR A 37 -2.69 -0.97 9.75
N ARG A 38 -1.89 -1.96 9.33
CA ARG A 38 -1.50 -2.12 7.93
C ARG A 38 -2.71 -2.32 7.03
N TRP A 39 -3.64 -3.18 7.42
CA TRP A 39 -4.89 -3.41 6.69
C TRP A 39 -5.75 -2.15 6.65
N VAL A 40 -5.90 -1.46 7.79
CA VAL A 40 -6.69 -0.23 7.92
C VAL A 40 -6.14 0.86 7.00
N LEU A 41 -4.83 1.14 7.03
CA LEU A 41 -4.21 2.17 6.18
C LEU A 41 -4.34 1.86 4.68
N ILE A 42 -4.16 0.59 4.28
CA ILE A 42 -4.35 0.15 2.90
C ILE A 42 -5.80 0.41 2.44
N HIS A 43 -6.80 0.04 3.24
CA HIS A 43 -8.20 0.19 2.87
C HIS A 43 -8.70 1.64 2.99
N MET A 44 -8.18 2.44 3.92
CA MET A 44 -8.42 3.90 3.92
C MET A 44 -7.90 4.56 2.64
N PHE A 45 -6.73 4.15 2.17
CA PHE A 45 -6.18 4.65 0.91
C PHE A 45 -6.99 4.15 -0.29
N THR A 46 -7.19 2.83 -0.42
CA THR A 46 -7.82 2.23 -1.60
C THR A 46 -9.32 2.52 -1.68
N LEU A 47 -10.07 2.32 -0.61
CA LEU A 47 -11.51 2.59 -0.58
C LEU A 47 -11.82 4.06 -0.33
N GLY A 48 -11.17 4.68 0.67
CA GLY A 48 -11.45 6.05 1.05
C GLY A 48 -10.99 7.07 0.00
N ILE A 49 -9.77 6.97 -0.49
CA ILE A 49 -9.18 7.96 -1.40
C ILE A 49 -9.37 7.54 -2.86
N VAL A 50 -8.89 6.34 -3.24
CA VAL A 50 -8.83 5.93 -4.65
C VAL A 50 -10.23 5.67 -5.18
N THR A 51 -11.11 4.94 -4.46
CA THR A 51 -12.46 4.62 -4.93
C THR A 51 -13.32 5.88 -5.10
N ASN A 52 -13.31 6.80 -4.12
CA ASN A 52 -13.99 8.08 -4.26
C ASN A 52 -13.47 8.90 -5.46
N SER A 53 -12.13 8.88 -5.67
CA SER A 53 -11.52 9.59 -6.80
C SER A 53 -11.92 8.97 -8.13
N ILE A 54 -11.87 7.64 -8.27
CA ILE A 54 -12.27 6.94 -9.50
C ILE A 54 -13.75 7.20 -9.81
N MET A 55 -14.65 7.08 -8.82
CA MET A 55 -16.06 7.34 -9.00
C MET A 55 -16.35 8.78 -9.45
N LEU A 56 -15.62 9.77 -8.90
CA LEU A 56 -15.77 11.18 -9.27
C LEU A 56 -15.27 11.44 -10.70
N TRP A 57 -14.03 11.01 -10.97
CA TRP A 57 -13.36 11.39 -12.22
C TRP A 57 -13.82 10.56 -13.40
N SER A 58 -14.16 9.27 -13.22
CA SER A 58 -14.75 8.47 -14.30
C SER A 58 -16.08 9.05 -14.78
N GLN A 59 -16.94 9.52 -13.87
CA GLN A 59 -18.18 10.23 -14.22
C GLN A 59 -17.89 11.52 -14.98
N HIS A 60 -16.96 12.34 -14.47
CA HIS A 60 -16.59 13.61 -15.08
C HIS A 60 -16.01 13.43 -16.49
N PHE A 61 -15.14 12.45 -16.69
CA PHE A 61 -14.55 12.17 -17.99
C PHE A 61 -15.53 11.50 -18.95
N THR A 62 -16.43 10.63 -18.46
CA THR A 62 -17.51 10.06 -19.29
C THR A 62 -18.37 11.16 -19.91
N GLU A 63 -18.82 12.15 -19.11
CA GLU A 63 -19.58 13.28 -19.63
C GLU A 63 -18.80 14.07 -20.71
N LYS A 64 -17.48 14.23 -20.51
CA LYS A 64 -16.63 14.93 -21.49
C LYS A 64 -16.36 14.13 -22.75
N PHE A 65 -16.03 12.83 -22.60
CA PHE A 65 -15.63 11.96 -23.70
C PHE A 65 -16.79 11.61 -24.63
N LEU A 66 -17.98 11.51 -24.07
CA LEU A 66 -19.20 11.24 -24.83
C LEU A 66 -19.92 12.52 -25.28
N HIS A 67 -19.40 13.70 -24.94
CA HIS A 67 -20.07 14.98 -25.18
C HIS A 67 -21.53 14.98 -24.67
N HIS A 68 -21.81 14.23 -23.60
CA HIS A 68 -23.14 14.05 -23.02
C HIS A 68 -23.12 14.53 -21.56
N GLN A 69 -23.54 15.77 -21.35
CA GLN A 69 -23.66 16.36 -20.02
C GLN A 69 -24.95 15.91 -19.35
N LEU A 70 -24.86 15.52 -18.10
CA LEU A 70 -26.04 15.16 -17.31
C LEU A 70 -26.81 16.40 -16.86
N PRO A 71 -28.15 16.31 -16.77
CA PRO A 71 -29.01 17.37 -16.22
C PRO A 71 -28.56 17.75 -14.79
N GLU A 72 -28.67 19.05 -14.46
CA GLU A 72 -28.27 19.53 -13.12
C GLU A 72 -29.13 18.92 -12.00
N GLU A 73 -30.34 18.55 -12.26
CA GLU A 73 -31.25 17.85 -11.35
C GLU A 73 -30.72 16.52 -10.86
N THR A 74 -29.80 15.88 -11.60
CA THR A 74 -29.13 14.62 -11.18
C THR A 74 -28.00 14.82 -10.19
N ARG A 75 -27.49 16.05 -10.03
CA ARG A 75 -26.32 16.35 -9.17
C ARG A 75 -26.54 16.06 -7.68
N PRO A 76 -27.69 16.36 -7.05
CA PRO A 76 -27.97 15.96 -5.67
C PRO A 76 -27.92 14.45 -5.47
N TRP A 77 -28.46 13.69 -6.43
CA TRP A 77 -28.40 12.23 -6.39
C TRP A 77 -26.98 11.69 -6.48
N GLN A 78 -26.13 12.29 -7.32
CA GLN A 78 -24.71 11.93 -7.38
C GLN A 78 -24.01 12.14 -6.03
N LEU A 79 -24.31 13.23 -5.31
CA LEU A 79 -23.76 13.47 -3.96
C LEU A 79 -24.26 12.44 -2.94
N ARG A 80 -25.53 12.02 -3.01
CA ARG A 80 -26.06 10.93 -2.15
C ARG A 80 -25.33 9.60 -2.39
N ARG A 81 -24.99 9.30 -3.65
CA ARG A 81 -24.20 8.10 -3.99
C ARG A 81 -22.82 8.09 -3.33
N PHE A 82 -22.14 9.24 -3.28
CA PHE A 82 -20.89 9.38 -2.51
C PHE A 82 -21.10 9.15 -1.01
N ALA A 83 -22.21 9.66 -0.45
CA ALA A 83 -22.51 9.44 0.97
C ALA A 83 -22.74 7.95 1.26
N ILE A 84 -23.54 7.25 0.43
CA ILE A 84 -23.79 5.80 0.58
C ILE A 84 -22.49 5.01 0.47
N LEU A 85 -21.66 5.30 -0.53
CA LEU A 85 -20.33 4.68 -0.67
C LEU A 85 -19.50 4.83 0.61
N ASN A 86 -19.43 6.05 1.15
CA ASN A 86 -18.61 6.31 2.35
C ASN A 86 -19.18 5.66 3.62
N VAL A 87 -20.49 5.52 3.74
CA VAL A 87 -21.09 4.70 4.82
C VAL A 87 -20.62 3.24 4.71
N GLY A 88 -20.66 2.66 3.50
CA GLY A 88 -20.15 1.31 3.26
C GLY A 88 -18.66 1.16 3.63
N ILE A 89 -17.84 2.15 3.28
CA ILE A 89 -16.40 2.16 3.62
C ILE A 89 -16.20 2.20 5.15
N LEU A 90 -16.94 3.04 5.85
CA LEU A 90 -16.89 3.12 7.31
C LEU A 90 -17.30 1.81 7.96
N LEU A 91 -18.35 1.14 7.46
CA LEU A 91 -18.75 -0.18 7.96
C LEU A 91 -17.65 -1.23 7.77
N ILE A 92 -16.98 -1.27 6.60
CA ILE A 92 -15.85 -2.18 6.35
C ILE A 92 -14.74 -1.96 7.39
N ILE A 93 -14.34 -0.70 7.60
CA ILE A 93 -13.27 -0.35 8.53
C ILE A 93 -13.68 -0.69 9.97
N THR A 94 -14.91 -0.36 10.37
CA THR A 94 -15.44 -0.66 11.70
C THR A 94 -15.47 -2.17 11.96
N GLY A 95 -15.98 -2.97 11.01
CA GLY A 95 -16.01 -4.42 11.14
C GLY A 95 -14.62 -5.03 11.34
N GLN A 96 -13.59 -4.47 10.69
CA GLN A 96 -12.22 -4.94 10.87
C GLN A 96 -11.56 -4.45 12.16
N LEU A 97 -11.86 -3.24 12.61
CA LEU A 97 -11.37 -2.71 13.90
C LEU A 97 -11.96 -3.46 15.09
N THR A 98 -13.16 -4.01 14.93
CA THR A 98 -13.84 -4.78 15.98
C THR A 98 -13.56 -6.28 15.92
N LYS A 99 -12.60 -6.71 15.09
CA LYS A 99 -12.28 -8.13 14.86
C LYS A 99 -11.98 -8.91 16.15
N ASP A 100 -11.26 -8.30 17.06
CA ASP A 100 -10.83 -8.92 18.32
C ASP A 100 -11.86 -8.75 19.45
N MET A 101 -12.97 -8.02 19.19
CA MET A 101 -14.01 -7.74 20.19
C MET A 101 -15.16 -8.77 20.17
N PHE A 102 -15.54 -9.27 18.99
CA PHE A 102 -16.61 -10.26 18.83
C PHE A 102 -16.50 -11.08 17.53
N ALA A 103 -16.92 -12.34 17.58
CA ALA A 103 -16.74 -13.29 16.47
C ALA A 103 -17.53 -12.93 15.20
N GLN A 104 -18.68 -12.24 15.34
CA GLN A 104 -19.55 -11.89 14.21
C GLN A 104 -19.17 -10.57 13.52
N HIS A 105 -18.01 -9.97 13.84
CA HIS A 105 -17.51 -8.73 13.25
C HIS A 105 -17.52 -8.74 11.71
N TRP A 106 -17.33 -9.92 11.09
CA TRP A 106 -17.29 -10.08 9.66
C TRP A 106 -18.63 -9.76 8.97
N HIS A 107 -19.79 -9.88 9.66
CA HIS A 107 -21.08 -9.46 9.12
C HIS A 107 -21.12 -7.95 8.85
N ILE A 108 -20.53 -7.14 9.73
CA ILE A 108 -20.43 -5.68 9.53
C ILE A 108 -19.58 -5.40 8.29
N THR A 109 -18.44 -6.11 8.17
CA THR A 109 -17.57 -6.01 6.99
C THR A 109 -18.31 -6.43 5.71
N ALA A 110 -19.07 -7.52 5.74
CA ALA A 110 -19.83 -8.02 4.59
C ALA A 110 -20.95 -7.06 4.18
N VAL A 111 -21.69 -6.48 5.13
CA VAL A 111 -22.69 -5.44 4.85
C VAL A 111 -22.01 -4.23 4.19
N GLY A 112 -20.91 -3.76 4.76
CA GLY A 112 -20.14 -2.66 4.18
C GLY A 112 -19.64 -2.98 2.76
N ALA A 113 -19.11 -4.18 2.53
CA ALA A 113 -18.66 -4.64 1.22
C ALA A 113 -19.83 -4.72 0.20
N THR A 114 -21.00 -5.14 0.64
CA THR A 114 -22.22 -5.15 -0.20
C THR A 114 -22.64 -3.72 -0.58
N VAL A 115 -22.59 -2.78 0.36
CA VAL A 115 -22.92 -1.37 0.08
C VAL A 115 -21.91 -0.75 -0.89
N VAL A 116 -20.62 -0.98 -0.69
CA VAL A 116 -19.55 -0.49 -1.57
C VAL A 116 -19.66 -1.14 -2.95
N GLY A 117 -19.77 -2.47 -3.02
CA GLY A 117 -19.93 -3.21 -4.26
C GLY A 117 -21.19 -2.79 -5.03
N GLY A 118 -22.34 -2.70 -4.36
CA GLY A 118 -23.60 -2.23 -4.93
C GLY A 118 -23.51 -0.79 -5.47
N SER A 119 -22.81 0.11 -4.74
CA SER A 119 -22.57 1.48 -5.19
C SER A 119 -21.78 1.53 -6.50
N LEU A 120 -20.77 0.71 -6.66
CA LEU A 120 -19.95 0.64 -7.87
C LEU A 120 -20.64 -0.13 -9.01
N ALA A 121 -21.40 -1.19 -8.71
CA ALA A 121 -22.24 -1.86 -9.71
C ALA A 121 -23.27 -0.89 -10.30
N PHE A 122 -23.95 -0.11 -9.44
CA PHE A 122 -24.85 0.96 -9.88
C PHE A 122 -24.11 2.02 -10.72
N HIS A 123 -22.89 2.39 -10.31
CA HIS A 123 -22.05 3.33 -11.06
C HIS A 123 -21.69 2.78 -12.45
N ALA A 124 -21.30 1.50 -12.56
CA ALA A 124 -21.04 0.84 -13.83
C ALA A 124 -22.27 0.88 -14.76
N GLY A 125 -23.44 0.51 -14.24
CA GLY A 125 -24.70 0.58 -14.99
C GLY A 125 -25.05 2.01 -15.44
N TYR A 126 -24.75 2.99 -14.60
CA TYR A 126 -24.99 4.40 -14.92
C TYR A 126 -24.07 4.91 -16.03
N LEU A 127 -22.77 4.58 -16.00
CA LEU A 127 -21.82 4.87 -17.08
C LEU A 127 -22.20 4.13 -18.36
N GLY A 128 -22.59 2.84 -18.25
CA GLY A 128 -23.04 2.03 -19.37
C GLY A 128 -24.26 2.62 -20.07
N ARG A 129 -25.25 3.09 -19.30
CA ARG A 129 -26.43 3.77 -19.86
C ARG A 129 -26.03 5.04 -20.63
N GLN A 130 -25.13 5.86 -20.09
CA GLN A 130 -24.64 7.06 -20.81
C GLN A 130 -23.89 6.67 -22.09
N TYR A 131 -23.07 5.61 -22.04
CA TYR A 131 -22.36 5.11 -23.21
C TYR A 131 -23.34 4.67 -24.32
N LEU A 132 -24.40 3.93 -23.96
CA LEU A 132 -25.41 3.45 -24.93
C LEU A 132 -26.26 4.59 -25.53
N GLN A 133 -26.45 5.67 -24.77
CA GLN A 133 -27.22 6.86 -25.21
C GLN A 133 -26.36 7.85 -26.02
N ALA A 134 -25.03 7.72 -25.99
CA ALA A 134 -24.14 8.61 -26.70
C ALA A 134 -24.11 8.33 -28.22
N LYS A 135 -23.75 9.34 -29.00
CA LYS A 135 -23.49 9.17 -30.43
C LYS A 135 -22.34 8.20 -30.66
N ARG A 136 -22.49 7.30 -31.61
CA ARG A 136 -21.41 6.34 -32.00
C ARG A 136 -20.20 7.10 -32.58
N GLY A 137 -19.02 6.46 -32.51
CA GLY A 137 -17.79 6.99 -33.12
C GLY A 137 -17.05 8.03 -32.28
N GLN A 138 -17.38 8.19 -31.00
CA GLN A 138 -16.63 9.08 -30.11
C GLN A 138 -15.19 8.57 -29.92
N ARG A 139 -14.21 9.44 -30.17
CA ARG A 139 -12.76 9.11 -30.13
C ARG A 139 -12.33 8.44 -28.81
N TYR A 140 -12.85 8.90 -27.68
CA TYR A 140 -12.48 8.41 -26.33
C TYR A 140 -13.46 7.41 -25.75
N ALA A 141 -14.37 6.85 -26.56
CA ALA A 141 -15.31 5.81 -26.15
C ALA A 141 -14.62 4.59 -25.49
N PRO A 142 -13.46 4.09 -25.97
CA PRO A 142 -12.76 2.99 -25.31
C PRO A 142 -12.34 3.29 -23.85
N SER A 143 -11.98 4.54 -23.51
CA SER A 143 -11.72 4.92 -22.11
C SER A 143 -12.98 4.84 -21.24
N VAL A 144 -14.16 5.13 -21.79
CA VAL A 144 -15.42 4.98 -21.06
C VAL A 144 -15.72 3.51 -20.81
N ILE A 145 -15.44 2.63 -21.78
CA ILE A 145 -15.54 1.17 -21.61
C ILE A 145 -14.59 0.72 -20.50
N ALA A 146 -13.35 1.23 -20.47
CA ALA A 146 -12.41 0.94 -19.40
C ALA A 146 -12.93 1.36 -18.01
N TYR A 147 -13.62 2.49 -17.89
CA TYR A 147 -14.25 2.90 -16.62
C TYR A 147 -15.42 2.00 -16.23
N ILE A 148 -16.20 1.51 -17.20
CA ILE A 148 -17.27 0.54 -16.94
C ILE A 148 -16.66 -0.78 -16.45
N CYS A 149 -15.66 -1.32 -17.15
CA CYS A 149 -14.92 -2.52 -16.72
C CYS A 149 -14.33 -2.36 -15.33
N SER A 150 -13.67 -1.22 -15.06
CA SER A 150 -13.16 -0.87 -13.73
C SER A 150 -14.27 -0.97 -12.67
N ALA A 151 -15.38 -0.28 -12.87
CA ALA A 151 -16.48 -0.25 -11.92
C ALA A 151 -17.16 -1.63 -11.73
N CYS A 152 -17.12 -2.52 -12.72
CA CYS A 152 -17.59 -3.91 -12.61
C CYS A 152 -16.63 -4.81 -11.81
N CYS A 153 -15.34 -4.52 -11.79
CA CYS A 153 -14.35 -5.34 -11.07
C CYS A 153 -14.46 -5.19 -9.54
N LEU A 154 -14.77 -4.00 -9.04
CA LEU A 154 -14.82 -3.76 -7.60
C LEU A 154 -15.91 -4.55 -6.87
N PRO A 155 -17.16 -4.69 -7.38
CA PRO A 155 -18.15 -5.57 -6.77
C PRO A 155 -17.68 -7.01 -6.60
N LEU A 156 -17.02 -7.56 -7.62
CA LEU A 156 -16.46 -8.92 -7.59
C LEU A 156 -15.30 -9.02 -6.58
N GLY A 157 -14.42 -8.02 -6.57
CA GLY A 157 -13.36 -7.91 -5.59
C GLY A 157 -13.88 -7.71 -4.16
N ALA A 158 -14.96 -6.95 -3.98
CA ALA A 158 -15.60 -6.76 -2.68
C ALA A 158 -16.26 -8.06 -2.16
N LEU A 159 -16.85 -8.86 -3.05
CA LEU A 159 -17.38 -10.18 -2.70
C LEU A 159 -16.26 -11.11 -2.19
N ALA A 160 -15.13 -11.17 -2.91
CA ALA A 160 -13.96 -11.92 -2.45
C ALA A 160 -13.43 -11.40 -1.10
N GLY A 161 -13.43 -10.07 -0.89
CA GLY A 161 -13.05 -9.45 0.38
C GLY A 161 -13.99 -9.76 1.54
N ALA A 162 -15.31 -9.84 1.29
CA ALA A 162 -16.28 -10.28 2.28
C ALA A 162 -16.10 -11.76 2.66
N ALA A 163 -15.83 -12.62 1.68
CA ALA A 163 -15.50 -14.02 1.91
C ALA A 163 -14.21 -14.18 2.74
N LEU A 164 -13.17 -13.37 2.46
CA LEU A 164 -11.95 -13.32 3.28
C LEU A 164 -12.23 -12.94 4.74
N ALA A 165 -13.12 -11.97 4.96
CA ALA A 165 -13.50 -11.55 6.31
C ALA A 165 -14.27 -12.65 7.08
N ALA A 166 -15.01 -13.51 6.38
CA ALA A 166 -15.70 -14.67 6.94
C ALA A 166 -14.77 -15.82 7.35
N GLY A 167 -13.48 -15.79 6.90
CA GLY A 167 -12.47 -16.73 7.39
C GLY A 167 -12.54 -18.12 6.76
N PHE A 168 -12.65 -18.22 5.43
CA PHE A 168 -12.60 -19.52 4.75
C PHE A 168 -11.25 -20.22 5.00
N PRO A 169 -11.25 -21.56 5.17
CA PRO A 169 -10.02 -22.31 5.37
C PRO A 169 -9.17 -22.37 4.10
N ASN A 170 -7.86 -22.63 4.24
CA ASN A 170 -7.00 -22.93 3.10
C ASN A 170 -7.48 -24.19 2.36
N PRO A 171 -7.37 -24.24 1.02
CA PRO A 171 -6.66 -23.27 0.16
C PRO A 171 -7.52 -22.06 -0.29
N TRP A 172 -8.78 -21.96 0.13
CA TRP A 172 -9.69 -20.89 -0.32
C TRP A 172 -9.24 -19.51 0.16
N GLN A 173 -8.71 -19.41 1.38
CA GLN A 173 -8.21 -18.13 1.91
C GLN A 173 -7.16 -17.50 1.00
N GLU A 174 -6.17 -18.27 0.55
CA GLU A 174 -5.10 -17.80 -0.34
C GLU A 174 -5.62 -17.47 -1.75
N ARG A 175 -6.48 -18.32 -2.31
CA ARG A 175 -7.09 -18.13 -3.63
C ARG A 175 -7.97 -16.87 -3.67
N LEU A 176 -8.82 -16.69 -2.66
CA LEU A 176 -9.68 -15.50 -2.52
C LEU A 176 -8.84 -14.22 -2.32
N LEU A 177 -7.75 -14.31 -1.54
CA LEU A 177 -6.86 -13.15 -1.34
C LEU A 177 -6.22 -12.72 -2.66
N LEU A 178 -5.65 -13.65 -3.42
CA LEU A 178 -5.03 -13.33 -4.70
C LEU A 178 -6.07 -12.81 -5.72
N THR A 179 -7.26 -13.43 -5.78
CA THR A 179 -8.38 -12.99 -6.63
C THR A 179 -8.84 -11.58 -6.24
N HIS A 180 -8.99 -11.30 -4.93
CA HIS A 180 -9.33 -9.99 -4.40
C HIS A 180 -8.32 -8.91 -4.83
N LEU A 181 -7.02 -9.22 -4.75
CA LEU A 181 -5.95 -8.31 -5.14
C LEU A 181 -5.94 -8.05 -6.65
N ILE A 182 -6.07 -9.10 -7.47
CA ILE A 182 -6.11 -8.98 -8.94
C ILE A 182 -7.31 -8.13 -9.37
N LEU A 183 -8.51 -8.43 -8.89
CA LEU A 183 -9.73 -7.70 -9.28
C LEU A 183 -9.71 -6.23 -8.83
N ASN A 184 -9.23 -5.95 -7.63
CA ASN A 184 -9.24 -4.58 -7.11
C ASN A 184 -8.07 -3.74 -7.63
N ILE A 185 -6.85 -4.30 -7.70
CA ILE A 185 -5.68 -3.52 -8.12
C ILE A 185 -5.62 -3.44 -9.65
N LEU A 186 -5.66 -4.56 -10.36
CA LEU A 186 -5.53 -4.57 -11.82
C LEU A 186 -6.88 -4.28 -12.49
N GLY A 187 -7.96 -4.86 -11.97
CA GLY A 187 -9.30 -4.62 -12.49
C GLY A 187 -9.77 -3.21 -12.20
N PHE A 188 -10.06 -2.89 -10.93
CA PHE A 188 -10.67 -1.60 -10.59
C PHE A 188 -9.71 -0.43 -10.79
N VAL A 189 -8.54 -0.44 -10.15
CA VAL A 189 -7.60 0.70 -10.23
C VAL A 189 -6.90 0.74 -11.59
N GLY A 190 -6.44 -0.40 -12.11
CA GLY A 190 -5.67 -0.47 -13.35
C GLY A 190 -6.46 0.01 -14.58
N PHE A 191 -7.70 -0.46 -14.79
CA PHE A 191 -8.52 0.03 -15.91
C PHE A 191 -8.85 1.51 -15.80
N ALA A 192 -9.19 2.00 -14.60
CA ALA A 192 -9.45 3.43 -14.40
C ALA A 192 -8.20 4.28 -14.68
N ALA A 193 -7.04 3.82 -14.23
CA ALA A 193 -5.76 4.49 -14.40
C ALA A 193 -5.35 4.57 -15.88
N ILE A 194 -5.27 3.43 -16.57
CA ILE A 194 -4.87 3.37 -17.97
C ILE A 194 -5.90 4.07 -18.86
N GLY A 195 -7.21 3.87 -18.58
CA GLY A 195 -8.28 4.59 -19.29
C GLY A 195 -8.17 6.10 -19.18
N SER A 196 -7.78 6.62 -18.02
CA SER A 196 -7.53 8.05 -17.80
C SER A 196 -6.25 8.53 -18.48
N LEU A 197 -5.17 7.76 -18.37
CA LEU A 197 -3.85 8.12 -18.91
C LEU A 197 -3.85 8.20 -20.44
N MET A 198 -4.73 7.50 -21.14
CA MET A 198 -4.87 7.62 -22.60
C MET A 198 -5.02 9.08 -23.07
N LEU A 199 -5.74 9.90 -22.29
CA LEU A 199 -5.86 11.34 -22.56
C LEU A 199 -4.90 12.17 -21.71
N LEU A 200 -4.79 11.84 -20.41
CA LEU A 200 -4.12 12.72 -19.45
C LEU A 200 -2.60 12.69 -19.61
N PHE A 201 -2.01 11.57 -20.02
CA PHE A 201 -0.57 11.48 -20.21
C PHE A 201 -0.08 12.50 -21.24
N PRO A 202 -0.55 12.46 -22.50
CA PRO A 202 -0.14 13.46 -23.50
C PRO A 202 -0.56 14.89 -23.13
N ALA A 203 -1.69 15.07 -22.45
CA ALA A 203 -2.13 16.40 -21.99
C ALA A 203 -1.19 17.00 -20.93
N ILE A 204 -0.71 16.19 -19.97
CA ILE A 204 0.23 16.62 -18.91
C ILE A 204 1.61 16.89 -19.52
N TRP A 205 2.06 16.05 -20.45
CA TRP A 205 3.31 16.23 -21.19
C TRP A 205 3.21 17.27 -22.30
N ARG A 206 2.00 17.81 -22.58
CA ARG A 206 1.73 18.81 -23.64
C ARG A 206 2.16 18.33 -25.02
N THR A 207 1.81 17.09 -25.35
CA THR A 207 2.08 16.41 -26.61
C THR A 207 0.78 15.97 -27.28
N GLN A 208 0.87 15.40 -28.47
CA GLN A 208 -0.31 14.86 -29.16
C GLN A 208 -0.68 13.47 -28.60
N ALA A 209 -1.98 13.19 -28.51
CA ALA A 209 -2.48 11.89 -28.09
C ALA A 209 -2.57 10.93 -29.29
N HIS A 210 -1.98 9.74 -29.13
CA HIS A 210 -2.13 8.60 -30.03
C HIS A 210 -3.10 7.61 -29.39
N TYR A 211 -4.26 7.42 -30.00
CA TYR A 211 -5.37 6.70 -29.39
C TYR A 211 -5.82 5.47 -30.18
N GLU A 212 -5.23 5.22 -31.33
CA GLU A 212 -5.66 4.23 -32.30
C GLU A 212 -5.61 2.80 -31.76
N ARG A 213 -4.66 2.52 -30.86
CA ARG A 213 -4.46 1.18 -30.25
C ARG A 213 -5.17 0.98 -28.91
N ALA A 214 -5.98 1.95 -28.46
CA ALA A 214 -6.70 1.84 -27.18
C ALA A 214 -7.63 0.61 -27.12
N PRO A 215 -8.41 0.24 -28.17
CA PRO A 215 -9.23 -0.96 -28.12
C PRO A 215 -8.41 -2.25 -27.88
N LEU A 216 -7.26 -2.39 -28.54
CA LEU A 216 -6.37 -3.54 -28.37
C LEU A 216 -5.79 -3.58 -26.95
N THR A 217 -5.37 -2.43 -26.43
CA THR A 217 -4.91 -2.29 -25.03
C THR A 217 -5.95 -2.85 -24.04
N PHE A 218 -7.18 -2.36 -24.14
CA PHE A 218 -8.23 -2.79 -23.18
C PHE A 218 -8.72 -4.21 -23.42
N ALA A 219 -8.68 -4.73 -24.64
CA ALA A 219 -8.97 -6.13 -24.92
C ALA A 219 -7.93 -7.05 -24.25
N LEU A 220 -6.63 -6.79 -24.42
CA LEU A 220 -5.56 -7.57 -23.80
C LEU A 220 -5.59 -7.46 -22.26
N MET A 221 -5.84 -6.27 -21.72
CA MET A 221 -6.02 -6.09 -20.28
C MET A 221 -7.22 -6.91 -19.75
N SER A 222 -8.34 -6.94 -20.49
CA SER A 222 -9.54 -7.69 -20.09
C SER A 222 -9.30 -9.21 -20.12
N ILE A 223 -8.70 -9.71 -21.20
CA ILE A 223 -8.33 -11.13 -21.33
C ILE A 223 -7.33 -11.49 -20.22
N GLY A 224 -6.29 -10.68 -20.03
CA GLY A 224 -5.28 -10.92 -19.00
C GLY A 224 -5.86 -10.93 -17.60
N LEU A 225 -6.73 -9.95 -17.27
CA LEU A 225 -7.39 -9.86 -15.97
C LEU A 225 -8.28 -11.08 -15.68
N THR A 226 -9.15 -11.46 -16.63
CA THR A 226 -10.08 -12.59 -16.44
C THR A 226 -9.34 -13.90 -16.33
N THR A 227 -8.29 -14.10 -17.14
CA THR A 227 -7.43 -15.28 -17.07
C THR A 227 -6.68 -15.34 -15.74
N ALA A 228 -6.07 -14.23 -15.29
CA ALA A 228 -5.35 -14.20 -14.02
C ALA A 228 -6.27 -14.41 -12.80
N ALA A 229 -7.43 -13.75 -12.78
CA ALA A 229 -8.41 -13.91 -11.70
C ALA A 229 -9.00 -15.31 -11.66
N GLY A 230 -9.34 -15.90 -12.80
CA GLY A 230 -9.78 -17.29 -12.92
C GLY A 230 -8.69 -18.26 -12.46
N GLY A 231 -7.46 -18.10 -12.95
CA GLY A 231 -6.32 -18.90 -12.51
C GLY A 231 -6.09 -18.85 -10.99
N ALA A 232 -6.22 -17.68 -10.39
CA ALA A 232 -6.11 -17.50 -8.94
C ALA A 232 -7.20 -18.25 -8.18
N LEU A 233 -8.46 -18.11 -8.62
CA LEU A 233 -9.61 -18.77 -8.00
C LEU A 233 -9.50 -20.31 -8.06
N PHE A 234 -9.00 -20.84 -9.18
CA PHE A 234 -8.81 -22.28 -9.36
C PHE A 234 -7.45 -22.80 -8.87
N GLY A 235 -6.58 -21.94 -8.37
CA GLY A 235 -5.27 -22.32 -7.83
C GLY A 235 -4.26 -22.75 -8.90
N GLN A 236 -4.32 -22.16 -10.11
CA GLN A 236 -3.50 -22.50 -11.27
C GLN A 236 -2.44 -21.43 -11.55
N GLY A 237 -1.24 -21.60 -10.99
CA GLY A 237 -0.18 -20.56 -11.02
C GLY A 237 0.26 -20.16 -12.42
N LEU A 238 0.44 -21.12 -13.34
CA LEU A 238 0.81 -20.82 -14.74
C LEU A 238 -0.28 -20.04 -15.49
N ILE A 239 -1.56 -20.30 -15.18
CA ILE A 239 -2.67 -19.54 -15.75
C ILE A 239 -2.68 -18.10 -15.20
N VAL A 240 -2.42 -17.92 -13.89
CA VAL A 240 -2.24 -16.60 -13.30
C VAL A 240 -1.10 -15.86 -14.00
N ALA A 241 0.07 -16.48 -14.13
CA ALA A 241 1.23 -15.87 -14.77
C ALA A 241 0.95 -15.49 -16.23
N GLY A 242 0.36 -16.38 -17.02
CA GLY A 242 -0.03 -16.11 -18.41
C GLY A 242 -1.01 -14.95 -18.53
N GLY A 243 -2.01 -14.87 -17.62
CA GLY A 243 -2.96 -13.76 -17.56
C GLY A 243 -2.27 -12.44 -17.22
N LEU A 244 -1.34 -12.43 -16.25
CA LEU A 244 -0.57 -11.23 -15.89
C LEU A 244 0.34 -10.77 -17.02
N VAL A 245 0.95 -11.68 -17.77
CA VAL A 245 1.76 -11.36 -18.96
C VAL A 245 0.88 -10.75 -20.07
N ALA A 246 -0.29 -11.30 -20.34
CA ALA A 246 -1.22 -10.73 -21.32
C ALA A 246 -1.68 -9.32 -20.93
N TYR A 247 -1.97 -9.11 -19.63
CA TYR A 247 -2.30 -7.80 -19.08
C TYR A 247 -1.13 -6.81 -19.23
N LEU A 248 0.10 -7.25 -18.94
CA LEU A 248 1.32 -6.45 -19.09
C LEU A 248 1.55 -6.03 -20.54
N ILE A 249 1.38 -6.95 -21.51
CA ILE A 249 1.48 -6.63 -22.94
C ILE A 249 0.47 -5.55 -23.32
N GLY A 250 -0.75 -5.63 -22.80
CA GLY A 250 -1.78 -4.60 -22.99
C GLY A 250 -1.33 -3.21 -22.51
N ILE A 251 -0.63 -3.12 -21.38
CA ILE A 251 -0.12 -1.84 -20.85
C ILE A 251 1.12 -1.35 -21.62
N ILE A 252 1.98 -2.23 -22.10
CA ILE A 252 3.19 -1.84 -22.84
C ILE A 252 2.83 -1.09 -24.12
N ILE A 253 1.72 -1.41 -24.78
CA ILE A 253 1.27 -0.75 -26.00
C ILE A 253 1.17 0.78 -25.84
N PRO A 254 0.41 1.33 -24.88
CA PRO A 254 0.38 2.79 -24.69
C PRO A 254 1.69 3.35 -24.13
N ILE A 255 2.43 2.60 -23.29
CA ILE A 255 3.73 3.06 -22.76
C ILE A 255 4.72 3.36 -23.86
N MET A 256 4.77 2.58 -24.93
CA MET A 256 5.64 2.87 -26.08
C MET A 256 5.30 4.21 -26.72
N SER A 257 4.00 4.51 -26.90
CA SER A 257 3.55 5.81 -27.42
C SER A 257 3.86 6.96 -26.44
N TRP A 258 3.69 6.72 -25.16
CA TRP A 258 4.01 7.70 -24.10
C TRP A 258 5.52 7.96 -24.01
N GLY A 259 6.36 6.93 -24.23
CA GLY A 259 7.81 7.07 -24.31
C GLY A 259 8.24 8.05 -25.42
N ALA A 260 7.60 7.97 -26.59
CA ALA A 260 7.84 8.94 -27.65
C ALA A 260 7.46 10.39 -27.25
N CYS A 261 6.36 10.56 -26.50
CA CYS A 261 5.96 11.86 -25.93
C CYS A 261 7.04 12.39 -24.97
N VAL A 262 7.57 11.54 -24.09
CA VAL A 262 8.63 11.91 -23.14
C VAL A 262 9.89 12.35 -23.88
N VAL A 263 10.36 11.55 -24.85
CA VAL A 263 11.55 11.87 -25.65
C VAL A 263 11.39 13.21 -26.38
N THR A 264 10.21 13.47 -26.95
CA THR A 264 9.91 14.74 -27.61
C THR A 264 10.07 15.94 -26.67
N VAL A 265 9.57 15.82 -25.44
CA VAL A 265 9.65 16.90 -24.44
C VAL A 265 11.07 17.06 -23.89
N LEU A 266 11.82 15.96 -23.68
CA LEU A 266 13.20 16.03 -23.21
C LEU A 266 14.16 16.65 -24.24
N ARG A 267 13.82 16.58 -25.53
CA ARG A 267 14.58 17.26 -26.62
C ARG A 267 14.21 18.74 -26.78
N ASP A 268 13.12 19.19 -26.17
CA ASP A 268 12.70 20.60 -26.20
C ASP A 268 13.61 21.43 -25.26
N PRO A 269 14.22 22.53 -25.72
CA PRO A 269 15.06 23.37 -24.87
C PRO A 269 14.30 24.07 -23.72
N ARG A 270 12.97 24.11 -23.80
CA ARG A 270 12.13 24.65 -22.72
C ARG A 270 11.97 23.62 -21.62
N ASP A 271 12.19 24.01 -20.37
CA ASP A 271 11.92 23.14 -19.22
C ASP A 271 10.40 22.93 -19.04
N ARG A 272 9.92 21.78 -19.47
CA ARG A 272 8.52 21.36 -19.35
C ARG A 272 8.32 20.19 -18.40
N VAL A 273 9.39 19.67 -17.81
CA VAL A 273 9.32 18.53 -16.89
C VAL A 273 8.83 19.01 -15.52
N THR A 274 7.74 18.43 -15.05
CA THR A 274 7.08 18.79 -13.79
C THR A 274 6.90 17.57 -12.92
N PHE A 275 6.58 17.77 -11.63
CA PHE A 275 6.19 16.69 -10.72
C PHE A 275 5.07 15.82 -11.32
N ALA A 276 4.04 16.45 -11.87
CA ALA A 276 2.94 15.74 -12.51
C ALA A 276 3.41 14.89 -13.71
N ALA A 277 4.27 15.44 -14.55
CA ALA A 277 4.82 14.76 -15.74
C ALA A 277 5.64 13.52 -15.33
N VAL A 278 6.57 13.66 -14.40
CA VAL A 278 7.38 12.53 -13.89
C VAL A 278 6.50 11.48 -13.21
N SER A 279 5.54 11.90 -12.40
CA SER A 279 4.67 10.99 -11.67
C SER A 279 3.82 10.11 -12.60
N VAL A 280 3.22 10.69 -13.66
CA VAL A 280 2.41 9.91 -14.62
C VAL A 280 3.27 9.02 -15.52
N ALA A 281 4.56 9.31 -15.69
CA ALA A 281 5.49 8.47 -16.43
C ALA A 281 6.02 7.32 -15.58
N ALA A 282 6.37 7.58 -14.33
CA ALA A 282 6.94 6.58 -13.43
C ALA A 282 5.90 5.56 -12.93
N ALA A 283 4.67 5.99 -12.68
CA ALA A 283 3.64 5.12 -12.13
C ALA A 283 3.35 3.87 -13.00
N PRO A 284 3.14 3.96 -14.31
CA PRO A 284 2.98 2.77 -15.16
C PRO A 284 4.22 1.86 -15.17
N LEU A 285 5.42 2.41 -15.03
CA LEU A 285 6.66 1.61 -14.95
C LEU A 285 6.73 0.82 -13.64
N TRP A 286 6.32 1.42 -12.51
CA TRP A 286 6.16 0.70 -11.25
C TRP A 286 5.15 -0.44 -11.36
N LEU A 287 4.02 -0.20 -12.04
CA LEU A 287 3.03 -1.25 -12.30
C LEU A 287 3.63 -2.39 -13.13
N CYS A 288 4.33 -2.07 -14.22
CA CYS A 288 4.99 -3.08 -15.08
C CYS A 288 6.00 -3.92 -14.29
N GLY A 289 6.92 -3.29 -13.56
CA GLY A 289 7.92 -3.99 -12.75
C GLY A 289 7.27 -4.91 -11.72
N THR A 290 6.20 -4.44 -11.07
CA THR A 290 5.46 -5.22 -10.08
C THR A 290 4.73 -6.41 -10.71
N LEU A 291 4.14 -6.24 -11.91
CA LEU A 291 3.49 -7.32 -12.66
C LEU A 291 4.49 -8.41 -13.07
N ILE A 292 5.69 -8.03 -13.50
CA ILE A 292 6.76 -8.99 -13.84
C ILE A 292 7.11 -9.86 -12.62
N VAL A 293 7.34 -9.23 -11.47
CA VAL A 293 7.64 -9.95 -10.22
C VAL A 293 6.47 -10.85 -9.81
N LEU A 294 5.24 -10.36 -9.91
CA LEU A 294 4.05 -11.12 -9.54
C LEU A 294 3.84 -12.31 -10.48
N ALA A 295 4.02 -12.13 -11.79
CA ALA A 295 3.91 -13.21 -12.79
C ALA A 295 4.98 -14.30 -12.56
N TYR A 296 6.22 -13.90 -12.29
CA TYR A 296 7.30 -14.84 -11.96
C TYR A 296 6.94 -15.66 -10.70
N ARG A 297 6.52 -15.02 -9.62
CA ARG A 297 6.13 -15.70 -8.39
C ARG A 297 4.94 -16.62 -8.59
N ALA A 298 3.90 -16.18 -9.30
CA ALA A 298 2.75 -17.02 -9.60
C ALA A 298 3.12 -18.29 -10.38
N ALA A 299 4.12 -18.19 -11.27
CA ALA A 299 4.60 -19.36 -12.04
C ALA A 299 5.44 -20.32 -11.19
N THR A 300 6.19 -19.83 -10.21
CA THR A 300 7.15 -20.62 -9.41
C THR A 300 6.57 -21.10 -8.08
N ASP A 301 5.80 -20.25 -7.39
CA ASP A 301 5.19 -20.55 -6.09
C ASP A 301 3.90 -19.74 -5.89
N LEU A 302 2.78 -20.33 -6.25
CA LEU A 302 1.47 -19.70 -6.14
C LEU A 302 1.07 -19.47 -4.66
N GLY A 303 1.40 -20.40 -3.76
CA GLY A 303 0.97 -20.37 -2.36
C GLY A 303 1.48 -19.14 -1.61
N THR A 304 2.72 -18.70 -1.87
CA THR A 304 3.29 -17.50 -1.25
C THR A 304 3.00 -16.21 -2.00
N THR A 305 2.46 -16.29 -3.23
CA THR A 305 2.31 -15.12 -4.12
C THR A 305 1.45 -14.02 -3.52
N ALA A 306 0.30 -14.34 -2.92
CA ALA A 306 -0.61 -13.36 -2.34
C ALA A 306 -0.05 -12.74 -1.04
N VAL A 307 0.63 -13.54 -0.22
CA VAL A 307 1.22 -13.10 1.06
C VAL A 307 2.43 -12.21 0.82
N SER A 308 3.24 -12.50 -0.20
CA SER A 308 4.45 -11.77 -0.57
C SER A 308 4.23 -10.66 -1.59
N LEU A 309 2.99 -10.22 -1.80
CA LEU A 309 2.66 -9.16 -2.75
C LEU A 309 3.48 -7.90 -2.47
N PRO A 310 4.13 -7.30 -3.49
CA PRO A 310 4.88 -6.06 -3.35
C PRO A 310 3.94 -4.85 -3.16
N THR A 311 3.37 -4.72 -1.96
CA THR A 311 2.34 -3.74 -1.63
C THR A 311 2.79 -2.30 -1.83
N MET A 312 4.02 -1.96 -1.41
CA MET A 312 4.53 -0.59 -1.51
C MET A 312 4.71 -0.11 -2.97
N PRO A 313 5.30 -0.88 -3.90
CA PRO A 313 5.32 -0.53 -5.31
C PRO A 313 3.93 -0.30 -5.91
N PHE A 314 2.93 -1.12 -5.58
CA PHE A 314 1.56 -0.91 -6.05
C PHE A 314 0.91 0.33 -5.46
N LEU A 315 0.99 0.52 -4.12
CA LEU A 315 0.29 1.61 -3.47
C LEU A 315 0.99 2.95 -3.66
N ILE A 316 2.30 3.02 -3.46
CA ILE A 316 3.07 4.26 -3.49
C ILE A 316 3.60 4.54 -4.90
N GLY A 317 4.32 3.55 -5.48
CA GLY A 317 4.94 3.71 -6.80
C GLY A 317 3.92 3.89 -7.93
N PHE A 318 2.82 3.14 -7.89
CA PHE A 318 1.78 3.24 -8.92
C PHE A 318 0.61 4.11 -8.48
N ALA A 319 -0.23 3.67 -7.54
CA ALA A 319 -1.56 4.27 -7.34
C ALA A 319 -1.49 5.69 -6.73
N ALA A 320 -0.74 5.89 -5.64
CA ALA A 320 -0.66 7.19 -4.98
C ALA A 320 0.10 8.22 -5.83
N GLN A 321 1.24 7.81 -6.40
CA GLN A 321 2.04 8.68 -7.26
C GLN A 321 1.24 9.12 -8.49
N LEU A 322 0.51 8.19 -9.14
CA LEU A 322 -0.35 8.51 -10.27
C LEU A 322 -1.45 9.48 -9.88
N LEU A 323 -2.19 9.17 -8.81
CA LEU A 323 -3.31 10.00 -8.35
C LEU A 323 -2.84 11.42 -8.04
N ILE A 324 -1.78 11.58 -7.24
CA ILE A 324 -1.27 12.89 -6.83
C ILE A 324 -0.70 13.66 -8.04
N GLY A 325 0.04 12.97 -8.92
CA GLY A 325 0.55 13.57 -10.17
C GLY A 325 -0.57 14.11 -11.06
N VAL A 326 -1.59 13.30 -11.30
CA VAL A 326 -2.77 13.69 -12.09
C VAL A 326 -3.54 14.83 -11.42
N MET A 327 -3.79 14.75 -10.10
CA MET A 327 -4.52 15.78 -9.37
C MET A 327 -3.80 17.12 -9.38
N SER A 328 -2.46 17.13 -9.33
CA SER A 328 -1.65 18.36 -9.43
C SER A 328 -1.87 19.14 -10.74
N ASN A 329 -2.34 18.46 -11.80
CA ASN A 329 -2.67 19.06 -13.08
C ASN A 329 -4.17 19.32 -13.26
N ILE A 330 -5.03 18.35 -12.90
CA ILE A 330 -6.47 18.43 -13.13
C ILE A 330 -7.17 19.45 -12.23
N LEU A 331 -6.78 19.56 -10.95
CA LEU A 331 -7.44 20.49 -10.03
C LEU A 331 -7.32 21.94 -10.49
N PRO A 332 -6.15 22.46 -10.86
CA PRO A 332 -6.05 23.81 -11.44
C PRO A 332 -6.84 23.95 -12.76
N SER A 333 -6.81 22.93 -13.61
CA SER A 333 -7.55 22.92 -14.87
C SER A 333 -9.07 23.01 -14.65
N ASN A 334 -9.57 22.38 -13.59
CA ASN A 334 -10.99 22.35 -13.26
C ASN A 334 -11.49 23.66 -12.59
N ILE A 335 -10.62 24.32 -11.78
CA ILE A 335 -10.87 25.66 -11.26
C ILE A 335 -10.96 26.67 -12.42
N GLY A 336 -10.10 26.53 -13.42
CA GLY A 336 -10.11 27.34 -14.63
C GLY A 336 -9.58 28.77 -14.42
N GLY A 337 -10.25 29.76 -15.02
CA GLY A 337 -9.83 31.18 -14.96
C GLY A 337 -8.86 31.59 -16.07
N GLY A 338 -8.72 30.74 -17.09
CA GLY A 338 -7.85 30.98 -18.25
C GLY A 338 -6.40 30.47 -18.06
N PRO A 339 -5.58 30.50 -19.13
CA PRO A 339 -4.26 29.87 -19.14
C PRO A 339 -3.31 30.40 -18.06
N LYS A 340 -3.29 31.71 -17.80
CA LYS A 340 -2.41 32.34 -16.79
C LYS A 340 -2.77 31.90 -15.37
N ALA A 341 -4.06 31.88 -15.02
CA ALA A 341 -4.51 31.44 -13.68
C ALA A 341 -4.28 29.95 -13.47
N THR A 342 -4.66 29.10 -14.42
CA THR A 342 -4.45 27.65 -14.35
C THR A 342 -2.97 27.31 -14.20
N ARG A 343 -2.09 27.94 -14.96
CA ARG A 343 -0.64 27.78 -14.87
C ARG A 343 -0.11 28.18 -13.48
N THR A 344 -0.59 29.27 -12.91
CA THR A 344 -0.21 29.70 -11.56
C THR A 344 -0.52 28.61 -10.52
N GLY A 345 -1.70 28.00 -10.58
CA GLY A 345 -2.05 26.84 -9.72
C GLY A 345 -1.12 25.65 -9.92
N MET A 346 -0.84 25.28 -11.17
CA MET A 346 0.09 24.18 -11.50
C MET A 346 1.50 24.42 -10.98
N LEU A 347 2.03 25.66 -11.11
CA LEU A 347 3.36 26.02 -10.63
C LEU A 347 3.48 25.93 -9.09
N VAL A 348 2.40 26.17 -8.36
CA VAL A 348 2.40 25.97 -6.89
C VAL A 348 2.51 24.48 -6.56
N TYR A 349 1.77 23.61 -7.25
CA TYR A 349 1.90 22.17 -7.06
C TYR A 349 3.27 21.61 -7.48
N ASP A 350 3.96 22.28 -8.42
CA ASP A 350 5.28 21.87 -8.90
C ASP A 350 6.44 22.36 -8.02
N ARG A 351 6.18 23.01 -6.88
CA ARG A 351 7.22 23.41 -5.94
C ARG A 351 8.03 22.19 -5.48
N ALA A 352 9.36 22.29 -5.59
CA ALA A 352 10.30 21.19 -5.38
C ALA A 352 9.89 19.91 -6.15
N GLY A 353 9.35 20.04 -7.37
CA GLY A 353 8.69 18.97 -8.09
C GLY A 353 9.60 17.79 -8.38
N LEU A 354 10.77 18.03 -8.99
CA LEU A 354 11.74 16.99 -9.29
C LEU A 354 12.41 16.42 -8.03
N PHE A 355 12.65 17.24 -7.00
CA PHE A 355 13.13 16.78 -5.71
C PHE A 355 12.17 15.74 -5.11
N ARG A 356 10.88 16.06 -5.00
CA ARG A 356 9.85 15.16 -4.49
C ARG A 356 9.70 13.89 -5.34
N ALA A 357 9.66 14.03 -6.66
CA ALA A 357 9.55 12.89 -7.56
C ALA A 357 10.76 11.94 -7.43
N THR A 358 11.97 12.46 -7.25
CA THR A 358 13.17 11.66 -7.02
C THR A 358 13.11 10.94 -5.67
N LEU A 359 12.69 11.62 -4.60
CA LEU A 359 12.51 10.98 -3.29
C LEU A 359 11.47 9.85 -3.34
N VAL A 360 10.38 10.01 -4.10
CA VAL A 360 9.39 8.93 -4.27
C VAL A 360 10.00 7.75 -5.00
N ASN A 361 10.59 7.97 -6.16
CA ASN A 361 10.99 6.87 -7.05
C ASN A 361 12.29 6.19 -6.62
N VAL A 362 13.35 6.98 -6.36
CA VAL A 362 14.64 6.43 -5.92
C VAL A 362 14.56 5.99 -4.46
N GLY A 363 13.87 6.74 -3.60
CA GLY A 363 13.63 6.35 -2.21
C GLY A 363 12.87 5.03 -2.09
N LEU A 364 11.84 4.82 -2.91
CA LEU A 364 11.11 3.55 -2.95
C LEU A 364 11.97 2.40 -3.51
N ALA A 365 12.81 2.66 -4.51
CA ALA A 365 13.76 1.67 -5.02
C ALA A 365 14.76 1.26 -3.92
N CYS A 366 15.38 2.21 -3.24
CA CYS A 366 16.27 1.95 -2.10
C CYS A 366 15.55 1.18 -0.98
N TRP A 367 14.28 1.51 -0.71
CA TRP A 367 13.45 0.82 0.28
C TRP A 367 13.26 -0.67 -0.05
N LEU A 368 13.16 -1.03 -1.32
CA LEU A 368 13.00 -2.43 -1.74
C LEU A 368 14.27 -3.25 -1.50
N TYR A 369 15.44 -2.65 -1.67
CA TYR A 369 16.72 -3.34 -1.59
C TYR A 369 17.32 -3.40 -0.17
N THR A 370 17.01 -2.41 0.68
CA THR A 370 17.59 -2.39 2.03
C THR A 370 16.93 -3.41 2.96
N GLU A 371 17.71 -4.09 3.75
CA GLU A 371 17.25 -4.98 4.83
C GLU A 371 17.15 -4.24 6.17
N ASN A 372 17.87 -3.13 6.32
CA ASN A 372 17.85 -2.33 7.53
C ASN A 372 16.46 -1.75 7.79
N SER A 373 15.85 -2.13 8.92
CA SER A 373 14.48 -1.77 9.27
C SER A 373 14.29 -0.26 9.49
N TRP A 374 15.24 0.39 10.15
CA TRP A 374 15.17 1.84 10.41
C TRP A 374 15.36 2.64 9.12
N LEU A 375 16.28 2.22 8.26
CA LEU A 375 16.45 2.82 6.94
C LEU A 375 15.16 2.71 6.12
N ARG A 376 14.45 1.57 6.17
CA ARG A 376 13.13 1.42 5.53
C ARG A 376 12.11 2.41 6.08
N VAL A 377 12.08 2.64 7.40
CA VAL A 377 11.18 3.64 8.01
C VAL A 377 11.48 5.03 7.46
N VAL A 378 12.75 5.47 7.46
CA VAL A 378 13.11 6.80 6.96
C VAL A 378 12.82 6.95 5.47
N LEU A 379 13.17 5.96 4.64
CA LEU A 379 12.89 5.99 3.21
C LEU A 379 11.38 6.03 2.92
N SER A 380 10.56 5.30 3.68
CA SER A 380 9.10 5.35 3.53
C SER A 380 8.53 6.72 3.93
N ILE A 381 9.03 7.34 4.99
CA ILE A 381 8.65 8.70 5.39
C ILE A 381 9.01 9.71 4.30
N LEU A 382 10.20 9.63 3.72
CA LEU A 382 10.62 10.51 2.64
C LEU A 382 9.73 10.36 1.39
N ALA A 383 9.46 9.12 0.97
CA ALA A 383 8.64 8.85 -0.20
C ALA A 383 7.17 9.26 0.02
N MET A 384 6.53 8.81 1.10
CA MET A 384 5.13 9.12 1.41
C MET A 384 4.95 10.59 1.78
N GLY A 385 5.89 11.17 2.55
CA GLY A 385 5.90 12.60 2.88
C GLY A 385 5.97 13.49 1.64
N SER A 386 6.79 13.10 0.64
CA SER A 386 6.87 13.80 -0.65
C SER A 386 5.54 13.83 -1.41
N LEU A 387 4.71 12.77 -1.29
CA LEU A 387 3.34 12.76 -1.82
C LEU A 387 2.38 13.56 -0.94
N ALA A 388 2.48 13.44 0.38
CA ALA A 388 1.61 14.13 1.33
C ALA A 388 1.74 15.67 1.28
N VAL A 389 2.88 16.20 0.82
CA VAL A 389 3.08 17.64 0.53
C VAL A 389 1.98 18.19 -0.39
N PHE A 390 1.36 17.37 -1.22
CA PHE A 390 0.21 17.77 -2.05
C PHE A 390 -0.92 18.38 -1.21
N LEU A 391 -1.24 17.83 -0.05
CA LEU A 391 -2.29 18.35 0.84
C LEU A 391 -1.92 19.77 1.33
N VAL A 392 -0.66 19.95 1.68
CA VAL A 392 -0.16 21.26 2.14
C VAL A 392 -0.19 22.28 1.00
N LEU A 393 0.21 21.88 -0.21
CA LEU A 393 0.24 22.79 -1.37
C LEU A 393 -1.15 23.15 -1.89
N THR A 394 -2.17 22.31 -1.65
CA THR A 394 -3.52 22.51 -2.19
C THR A 394 -4.14 23.87 -1.81
N PRO A 395 -4.21 24.29 -0.53
CA PRO A 395 -4.78 25.59 -0.20
C PRO A 395 -3.96 26.75 -0.79
N PHE A 396 -2.65 26.62 -0.90
CA PHE A 396 -1.80 27.65 -1.51
C PHE A 396 -2.03 27.75 -3.02
N ALA A 397 -2.16 26.63 -3.72
CA ALA A 397 -2.43 26.59 -5.16
C ALA A 397 -3.79 27.21 -5.47
N VAL A 398 -4.83 26.83 -4.70
CA VAL A 398 -6.19 27.39 -4.86
C VAL A 398 -6.20 28.91 -4.61
N ARG A 399 -5.58 29.36 -3.51
CA ARG A 399 -5.49 30.80 -3.19
C ARG A 399 -4.73 31.58 -4.25
N ALA A 400 -3.60 31.07 -4.74
CA ALA A 400 -2.81 31.72 -5.77
C ALA A 400 -3.60 31.85 -7.09
N GLN A 401 -4.25 30.75 -7.51
CA GLN A 401 -5.05 30.75 -8.73
C GLN A 401 -6.27 31.66 -8.64
N LEU A 402 -7.02 31.60 -7.54
CA LEU A 402 -8.18 32.49 -7.32
C LEU A 402 -7.77 33.96 -7.23
N GLY A 403 -6.58 34.27 -6.68
CA GLY A 403 -6.03 35.63 -6.67
C GLY A 403 -5.83 36.18 -8.08
N VAL A 404 -5.30 35.35 -9.00
CA VAL A 404 -5.14 35.74 -10.42
C VAL A 404 -6.52 35.91 -11.10
N ILE A 405 -7.49 35.03 -10.83
CA ILE A 405 -8.85 35.15 -11.37
C ILE A 405 -9.53 36.43 -10.91
N ARG A 406 -9.35 36.81 -9.64
CA ARG A 406 -9.92 38.03 -9.02
C ARG A 406 -9.11 39.29 -9.30
N LYS A 407 -7.99 39.17 -10.04
CA LYS A 407 -7.03 40.28 -10.31
C LYS A 407 -6.43 40.90 -9.05
N THR A 408 -6.40 40.20 -7.94
CA THR A 408 -5.76 40.61 -6.67
C THR A 408 -4.31 40.15 -6.58
N ARG A 409 -3.84 39.34 -7.53
CA ARG A 409 -2.48 38.81 -7.60
C ARG A 409 -2.05 38.65 -9.07
N GLU A 410 -0.79 38.94 -9.33
CA GLU A 410 -0.21 38.67 -10.64
C GLU A 410 0.06 37.18 -10.85
N PRO A 411 0.01 36.70 -12.12
CA PRO A 411 0.40 35.35 -12.48
C PRO A 411 1.86 35.08 -12.09
N LEU A 412 2.14 33.85 -11.61
CA LEU A 412 3.53 33.46 -11.38
C LEU A 412 4.31 33.39 -12.69
N PRO A 413 5.56 33.88 -12.71
CA PRO A 413 6.43 33.78 -13.87
C PRO A 413 6.74 32.32 -14.22
N LEU A 414 7.09 32.06 -15.48
CA LEU A 414 7.61 30.75 -15.90
C LEU A 414 9.01 30.55 -15.33
N ALA A 415 9.33 29.32 -14.95
CA ALA A 415 10.70 28.97 -14.62
C ALA A 415 11.56 29.01 -15.90
N GLU A 416 12.62 29.80 -15.87
CA GLU A 416 13.51 30.02 -17.04
C GLU A 416 14.64 28.98 -17.14
N LYS A 417 14.91 28.23 -16.05
CA LYS A 417 16.06 27.30 -15.97
C LYS A 417 15.64 25.88 -15.65
N PRO A 418 16.37 24.86 -16.18
CA PRO A 418 16.16 23.47 -15.82
C PRO A 418 16.31 23.26 -14.32
N LYS A 419 15.38 22.48 -13.73
CA LYS A 419 15.35 22.20 -12.28
C LYS A 419 16.16 20.95 -11.92
N THR A 420 17.15 20.58 -12.73
CA THR A 420 17.97 19.36 -12.55
C THR A 420 18.74 19.32 -11.24
N ASN A 421 19.09 20.51 -10.68
CA ASN A 421 19.68 20.63 -9.34
C ASN A 421 18.80 20.02 -8.23
N GLN A 422 17.49 19.98 -8.42
CA GLN A 422 16.58 19.33 -7.49
C GLN A 422 16.79 17.80 -7.43
N ILE A 423 17.10 17.17 -8.56
CA ILE A 423 17.42 15.73 -8.63
C ILE A 423 18.70 15.47 -7.84
N THR A 424 19.75 16.26 -8.09
CA THR A 424 21.02 16.14 -7.36
C THR A 424 20.85 16.32 -5.86
N ALA A 425 20.06 17.33 -5.44
CA ALA A 425 19.76 17.55 -4.02
C ALA A 425 19.00 16.36 -3.39
N ALA A 426 18.02 15.79 -4.09
CA ALA A 426 17.30 14.63 -3.60
C ALA A 426 18.20 13.38 -3.48
N LEU A 427 19.06 13.16 -4.48
CA LEU A 427 20.03 12.06 -4.44
C LEU A 427 21.06 12.25 -3.31
N ALA A 428 21.50 13.48 -3.05
CA ALA A 428 22.38 13.78 -1.92
C ALA A 428 21.72 13.50 -0.57
N VAL A 429 20.43 13.86 -0.40
CA VAL A 429 19.66 13.52 0.80
C VAL A 429 19.55 12.01 0.97
N LEU A 430 19.22 11.27 -0.08
CA LEU A 430 19.13 9.81 -0.02
C LEU A 430 20.48 9.17 0.28
N ALA A 431 21.57 9.65 -0.34
CA ALA A 431 22.91 9.16 -0.07
C ALA A 431 23.33 9.42 1.38
N LEU A 432 23.05 10.60 1.92
CA LEU A 432 23.32 10.95 3.32
C LEU A 432 22.53 10.03 4.27
N VAL A 433 21.26 9.80 4.01
CA VAL A 433 20.41 8.89 4.81
C VAL A 433 21.00 7.47 4.77
N ILE A 434 21.32 6.95 3.59
CA ILE A 434 21.89 5.60 3.44
C ILE A 434 23.23 5.50 4.16
N ALA A 435 24.13 6.48 4.01
CA ALA A 435 25.42 6.51 4.66
C ALA A 435 25.32 6.58 6.20
N SER A 436 24.34 7.35 6.73
CA SER A 436 24.10 7.46 8.17
C SER A 436 23.70 6.11 8.80
N PHE A 437 23.02 5.24 8.04
CA PHE A 437 22.66 3.89 8.50
C PHE A 437 23.75 2.85 8.14
N GLY A 438 24.55 3.06 7.08
CA GLY A 438 25.70 2.22 6.72
C GLY A 438 26.81 2.26 7.77
N GLY A 439 27.15 3.45 8.27
CA GLY A 439 28.12 3.62 9.34
C GLY A 439 27.73 3.01 10.69
N LEU A 440 26.43 2.73 10.91
CA LEU A 440 25.94 1.98 12.07
C LEU A 440 26.10 0.46 11.92
N VAL A 441 26.25 -0.01 10.67
CA VAL A 441 26.42 -1.46 10.37
C VAL A 441 27.90 -1.86 10.40
N ASP A 442 28.81 -0.98 9.99
CA ASP A 442 30.26 -1.25 9.96
C ASP A 442 30.92 -1.32 11.34
N GLY A 443 30.22 -0.97 12.42
CA GLY A 443 30.67 -1.22 13.79
C GLY A 443 30.61 -2.70 14.21
N GLY A 444 30.13 -3.60 13.33
CA GLY A 444 29.92 -5.01 13.67
C GLY A 444 30.25 -6.04 12.57
N SER A 445 30.70 -5.64 11.37
CA SER A 445 30.91 -6.60 10.27
C SER A 445 32.36 -6.74 9.80
N GLY A 446 33.31 -6.47 10.66
CA GLY A 446 34.74 -6.74 10.45
C GLY A 446 35.25 -7.95 11.24
N GLY A 447 34.38 -8.87 11.58
CA GLY A 447 34.74 -10.12 12.25
C GLY A 447 34.26 -11.31 11.42
N SER A 448 35.09 -11.81 10.50
CA SER A 448 35.15 -13.25 10.31
C SER A 448 35.13 -13.83 11.71
N SER A 449 34.01 -14.44 12.12
CA SER A 449 33.91 -15.12 13.40
C SER A 449 34.96 -16.23 13.43
N GLY A 450 36.12 -15.88 13.96
CA GLY A 450 36.89 -16.86 14.65
C GLY A 450 35.96 -17.38 15.75
N VAL A 451 35.38 -18.53 15.54
CA VAL A 451 34.77 -19.34 16.59
C VAL A 451 35.82 -19.44 17.68
N VAL A 452 35.66 -18.66 18.75
CA VAL A 452 36.34 -18.93 20.00
C VAL A 452 35.73 -20.25 20.44
N THR A 453 36.44 -21.33 20.16
CA THR A 453 36.22 -22.66 20.71
C THR A 453 36.49 -22.60 22.20
N ALA A 454 35.61 -22.01 22.98
CA ALA A 454 35.46 -22.40 24.37
C ALA A 454 35.00 -23.86 24.32
N GLY A 455 35.71 -24.77 24.98
CA GLY A 455 35.56 -26.20 24.89
C GLY A 455 34.09 -26.60 25.05
N GLY A 456 33.48 -26.93 23.91
CA GLY A 456 32.09 -27.39 23.89
C GLY A 456 32.00 -28.84 24.34
N THR A 457 30.91 -29.24 24.93
CA THR A 457 30.62 -30.63 25.31
C THR A 457 30.48 -31.57 24.10
N GLY A 458 30.50 -31.03 22.87
CA GLY A 458 30.21 -31.75 21.62
C GLY A 458 28.74 -32.14 21.45
N LYS A 459 27.84 -31.77 22.39
CA LYS A 459 26.41 -32.04 22.34
C LYS A 459 25.66 -30.86 21.74
N THR A 460 24.62 -31.15 20.97
CA THR A 460 23.72 -30.14 20.37
C THR A 460 22.37 -30.16 21.06
N THR A 461 21.86 -28.99 21.39
CA THR A 461 20.50 -28.77 21.87
C THR A 461 19.69 -28.16 20.72
N GLU A 462 18.65 -28.84 20.23
CA GLU A 462 17.76 -28.35 19.19
C GLU A 462 16.44 -27.92 19.80
N VAL A 463 15.98 -26.69 19.46
CA VAL A 463 14.73 -26.13 19.97
C VAL A 463 13.93 -25.52 18.82
N ALA A 464 12.62 -25.81 18.79
CA ALA A 464 11.68 -25.11 17.90
C ALA A 464 11.24 -23.79 18.55
N LEU A 465 11.26 -22.71 17.77
CA LEU A 465 10.91 -21.36 18.19
C LEU A 465 9.87 -20.77 17.23
N ASP A 466 8.74 -20.33 17.73
CA ASP A 466 7.72 -19.67 16.94
C ASP A 466 7.69 -18.16 17.18
N MET A 467 7.43 -17.38 16.12
CA MET A 467 7.26 -15.94 16.15
C MET A 467 5.82 -15.60 15.83
N LYS A 468 5.06 -15.10 16.83
CA LYS A 468 3.66 -14.76 16.68
C LYS A 468 3.25 -13.65 17.66
N GLY A 469 2.45 -12.67 17.19
CA GLY A 469 1.92 -11.61 18.04
C GLY A 469 2.99 -10.75 18.70
N LEU A 470 4.10 -10.46 17.98
CA LEU A 470 5.27 -9.70 18.48
C LEU A 470 5.96 -10.38 19.69
N ARG A 471 5.94 -11.70 19.76
CA ARG A 471 6.61 -12.50 20.80
C ARG A 471 7.30 -13.70 20.21
N PHE A 472 8.33 -14.16 20.91
CA PHE A 472 8.94 -15.46 20.71
C PHE A 472 8.29 -16.48 21.63
N SER A 473 8.10 -17.70 21.15
CA SER A 473 7.57 -18.79 21.96
C SER A 473 8.40 -20.06 21.72
N PRO A 474 9.10 -20.56 22.74
CA PRO A 474 9.27 -20.01 24.09
C PRO A 474 10.09 -18.71 24.11
N ASP A 475 9.86 -17.84 25.08
CA ASP A 475 10.64 -16.60 25.31
C ASP A 475 11.87 -16.80 26.22
N VAL A 476 11.97 -17.95 26.87
CA VAL A 476 13.14 -18.41 27.62
C VAL A 476 13.48 -19.83 27.22
N ILE A 477 14.74 -20.05 26.87
CA ILE A 477 15.29 -21.37 26.53
C ILE A 477 16.44 -21.65 27.49
N THR A 478 16.43 -22.80 28.19
CA THR A 478 17.53 -23.24 29.03
C THR A 478 18.35 -24.27 28.27
N VAL A 479 19.67 -24.04 28.19
CA VAL A 479 20.63 -24.88 27.47
C VAL A 479 21.76 -25.26 28.39
N PRO A 480 22.14 -26.55 28.52
CA PRO A 480 23.33 -26.95 29.29
C PRO A 480 24.58 -26.21 28.80
N ALA A 481 25.31 -25.63 29.76
CA ALA A 481 26.53 -24.88 29.42
C ALA A 481 27.52 -25.76 28.66
N GLY A 482 28.08 -25.22 27.56
CA GLY A 482 28.95 -25.93 26.64
C GLY A 482 28.25 -26.68 25.51
N ASN A 483 26.92 -26.77 25.48
CA ASN A 483 26.20 -27.33 24.34
C ASN A 483 26.07 -26.30 23.21
N GLN A 484 26.09 -26.79 21.97
CA GLN A 484 25.72 -26.00 20.80
C GLN A 484 24.19 -25.87 20.72
N LEU A 485 23.68 -24.64 20.60
CA LEU A 485 22.27 -24.38 20.39
C LEU A 485 21.95 -24.23 18.89
N VAL A 486 20.96 -24.98 18.44
CA VAL A 486 20.38 -24.87 17.10
C VAL A 486 18.91 -24.62 17.22
N LEU A 487 18.42 -23.56 16.58
CA LEU A 487 17.01 -23.19 16.59
C LEU A 487 16.36 -23.49 15.24
N THR A 488 15.17 -24.08 15.27
CA THR A 488 14.26 -24.10 14.12
C THR A 488 13.23 -23.00 14.31
N VAL A 489 13.48 -21.85 13.69
CA VAL A 489 12.65 -20.64 13.86
C VAL A 489 11.58 -20.60 12.78
N ARG A 490 10.32 -20.40 13.19
CA ARG A 490 9.17 -20.25 12.28
C ARG A 490 8.49 -18.91 12.52
N ASN A 491 8.13 -18.21 11.46
CA ASN A 491 7.30 -17.01 11.53
C ASN A 491 5.83 -17.36 11.26
N SER A 492 5.05 -17.55 12.31
CA SER A 492 3.61 -17.83 12.24
C SER A 492 2.75 -16.56 12.33
N ASP A 493 3.36 -15.38 12.29
CA ASP A 493 2.68 -14.09 12.29
C ASP A 493 2.29 -13.66 10.86
N THR A 494 1.47 -12.64 10.77
CA THR A 494 1.08 -11.94 9.52
C THR A 494 2.09 -10.88 9.09
N MET A 495 3.09 -10.58 9.93
CA MET A 495 4.14 -9.59 9.70
C MET A 495 5.50 -10.25 9.57
N ALA A 496 6.45 -9.54 8.94
CA ALA A 496 7.83 -10.00 8.92
C ALA A 496 8.49 -9.78 10.27
N HIS A 497 9.27 -10.77 10.69
CA HIS A 497 10.10 -10.75 11.90
C HIS A 497 11.52 -11.17 11.60
N ASP A 498 12.42 -11.04 12.57
CA ASP A 498 13.73 -11.64 12.60
C ASP A 498 14.10 -11.97 14.05
N LEU A 499 15.17 -12.71 14.21
CA LEU A 499 15.80 -12.97 15.51
C LEU A 499 17.29 -12.71 15.39
N LYS A 500 17.83 -11.88 16.27
CA LYS A 500 19.24 -11.62 16.42
C LYS A 500 19.65 -11.79 17.87
N PHE A 501 20.78 -12.47 18.10
CA PHE A 501 21.39 -12.67 19.41
C PHE A 501 22.58 -11.74 19.66
N ASP A 502 22.94 -11.56 20.93
CA ASP A 502 24.09 -10.77 21.37
C ASP A 502 25.40 -11.20 20.72
N ASN A 503 25.59 -12.51 20.44
CA ASN A 503 26.78 -13.05 19.78
C ASN A 503 26.81 -12.80 18.26
N GLY A 504 25.80 -12.13 17.71
CA GLY A 504 25.71 -11.82 16.30
C GLY A 504 24.97 -12.87 15.45
N ALA A 505 24.64 -14.05 15.98
CA ALA A 505 23.84 -15.04 15.25
C ALA A 505 22.45 -14.45 14.92
N HIS A 506 22.00 -14.61 13.67
CA HIS A 506 20.74 -14.02 13.25
C HIS A 506 20.05 -14.81 12.12
N THR A 507 18.73 -14.78 12.09
CA THR A 507 17.92 -15.42 11.02
C THR A 507 17.89 -14.60 9.72
N GLY A 508 18.26 -13.30 9.77
CA GLY A 508 17.82 -12.34 8.79
C GLY A 508 16.28 -12.20 8.78
N ARG A 509 15.79 -11.33 7.93
CA ARG A 509 14.35 -11.08 7.83
C ARG A 509 13.61 -12.33 7.36
N MET A 510 12.53 -12.67 8.06
CA MET A 510 11.64 -13.80 7.77
C MET A 510 10.24 -13.27 7.46
N ASN A 511 9.71 -13.67 6.31
CA ASN A 511 8.35 -13.32 5.93
C ASN A 511 7.33 -14.23 6.64
N PRO A 512 6.03 -13.86 6.67
CA PRO A 512 4.97 -14.72 7.17
C PRO A 512 5.02 -16.13 6.56
N GLY A 513 4.93 -17.16 7.42
CA GLY A 513 4.98 -18.57 7.03
C GLY A 513 6.39 -19.14 6.81
N GLU A 514 7.44 -18.32 6.78
CA GLU A 514 8.81 -18.75 6.55
C GLU A 514 9.40 -19.48 7.77
N GLN A 515 10.18 -20.53 7.52
CA GLN A 515 10.89 -21.29 8.54
C GLN A 515 12.39 -21.32 8.19
N LYS A 516 13.25 -21.12 9.19
CA LYS A 516 14.72 -21.17 9.04
C LYS A 516 15.38 -21.94 10.18
N ARG A 517 16.47 -22.61 9.87
CA ARG A 517 17.38 -23.18 10.86
C ARG A 517 18.48 -22.15 11.18
N LEU A 518 18.68 -21.87 12.46
CA LEU A 518 19.69 -20.94 12.96
C LEU A 518 20.65 -21.66 13.89
N GLU A 519 21.91 -21.69 13.55
CA GLU A 519 22.99 -22.15 14.43
C GLU A 519 23.42 -20.97 15.30
N VAL A 520 23.09 -21.03 16.59
CA VAL A 520 23.38 -19.93 17.53
C VAL A 520 24.82 -20.03 18.03
N GLY A 521 25.36 -21.25 18.10
CA GLY A 521 26.72 -21.53 18.61
C GLY A 521 26.71 -22.15 20.00
N VAL A 522 27.91 -22.26 20.62
CA VAL A 522 28.09 -22.84 21.96
C VAL A 522 27.62 -21.84 23.02
N ILE A 523 26.75 -22.31 23.91
CA ILE A 523 26.20 -21.49 25.00
C ILE A 523 27.08 -21.65 26.25
N SER A 524 27.81 -20.59 26.60
CA SER A 524 28.68 -20.54 27.78
C SER A 524 28.17 -19.61 28.88
N ALA A 525 27.26 -18.70 28.55
CA ALA A 525 26.64 -17.74 29.45
C ALA A 525 25.21 -17.38 28.95
N ASP A 526 24.46 -16.76 29.83
CA ASP A 526 23.14 -16.22 29.45
C ASP A 526 23.26 -15.21 28.30
N MET A 527 22.33 -15.26 27.37
CA MET A 527 22.35 -14.45 26.15
C MET A 527 20.97 -13.95 25.80
N ALA A 528 20.87 -12.67 25.43
CA ALA A 528 19.63 -12.08 24.96
C ALA A 528 19.48 -12.25 23.44
N GLY A 529 18.21 -12.46 23.01
CA GLY A 529 17.81 -12.44 21.61
C GLY A 529 16.63 -11.49 21.42
N TRP A 530 16.56 -10.80 20.28
CA TRP A 530 15.47 -9.86 19.99
C TRP A 530 15.19 -9.72 18.49
N CYS A 531 14.00 -9.24 18.17
CA CYS A 531 13.66 -8.83 16.82
C CYS A 531 14.25 -7.46 16.49
N THR A 532 14.95 -7.33 15.35
CA THR A 532 15.58 -6.07 14.93
C THR A 532 14.63 -5.20 14.08
N ILE A 533 13.42 -5.68 13.77
CA ILE A 533 12.41 -4.88 13.07
C ILE A 533 12.05 -3.66 13.94
N ALA A 534 12.04 -2.48 13.30
CA ALA A 534 11.83 -1.21 13.99
C ALA A 534 10.57 -1.22 14.87
N GLY A 535 10.74 -0.97 16.16
CA GLY A 535 9.65 -0.92 17.14
C GLY A 535 9.25 -2.27 17.77
N HIS A 536 9.66 -3.44 17.22
CA HIS A 536 9.23 -4.74 17.74
C HIS A 536 9.84 -5.07 19.10
N ARG A 537 11.16 -4.82 19.28
CA ARG A 537 11.80 -4.99 20.58
C ARG A 537 11.17 -4.12 21.67
N ALA A 538 10.84 -2.88 21.36
CA ALA A 538 10.20 -1.94 22.29
C ALA A 538 8.77 -2.39 22.70
N GLN A 539 8.14 -3.26 21.90
CA GLN A 539 6.84 -3.88 22.17
C GLN A 539 6.95 -5.25 22.85
N GLY A 540 8.19 -5.63 23.27
CA GLY A 540 8.43 -6.84 24.04
C GLY A 540 8.78 -8.07 23.18
N MET A 541 9.18 -7.89 21.90
CA MET A 541 9.66 -9.02 21.09
C MET A 541 11.13 -9.31 21.37
N GLU A 542 11.37 -9.92 22.52
CA GLU A 542 12.68 -10.35 23.02
C GLU A 542 12.58 -11.69 23.73
N MET A 543 13.71 -12.38 23.83
CA MET A 543 13.86 -13.68 24.46
C MET A 543 15.21 -13.80 25.18
N THR A 544 15.34 -14.81 26.04
CA THR A 544 16.58 -15.10 26.77
C THR A 544 16.96 -16.57 26.61
N VAL A 545 18.22 -16.82 26.30
CA VAL A 545 18.85 -18.13 26.42
C VAL A 545 19.61 -18.16 27.74
N LYS A 546 19.27 -19.10 28.64
CA LYS A 546 19.94 -19.33 29.93
C LYS A 546 20.92 -20.47 29.81
N ALA A 547 22.14 -20.24 30.24
CA ALA A 547 23.15 -21.28 30.34
C ALA A 547 22.96 -22.04 31.68
N ASP A 548 22.60 -23.32 31.60
CA ASP A 548 22.51 -24.18 32.77
C ASP A 548 23.90 -24.71 33.16
N THR A 549 24.43 -24.16 34.21
CA THR A 549 25.74 -24.57 34.78
C THR A 549 25.60 -25.65 35.87
N SER A 550 24.38 -26.08 36.21
CA SER A 550 24.12 -27.04 37.28
C SER A 550 24.46 -28.49 36.92
N GLY A 551 24.84 -28.78 35.66
CA GLY A 551 25.11 -30.10 35.11
C GLY A 551 26.56 -30.60 35.17
N GLY A 552 27.37 -30.20 36.13
CA GLY A 552 28.70 -30.73 36.37
C GLY A 552 28.72 -31.99 37.24
N SER A 553 27.93 -33.04 36.96
CA SER A 553 28.11 -34.43 37.45
C SER A 553 27.02 -35.36 36.88
N ALA A 554 27.50 -36.35 36.09
CA ALA A 554 26.94 -37.67 35.77
C ALA A 554 25.43 -37.85 35.48
N GLY A 555 25.13 -38.26 34.26
CA GLY A 555 24.27 -39.42 33.94
C GLY A 555 22.77 -39.30 34.24
N GLY A 556 21.96 -39.25 33.22
CA GLY A 556 20.53 -39.54 33.33
C GLY A 556 19.69 -38.89 32.23
N ALA A 557 19.13 -39.68 31.33
CA ALA A 557 18.14 -39.24 30.39
C ALA A 557 16.87 -38.86 31.16
N ASP A 558 16.44 -37.61 31.03
CA ASP A 558 15.10 -37.21 31.47
C ASP A 558 14.42 -36.38 30.39
N THR A 559 13.29 -36.93 29.98
CA THR A 559 12.31 -36.36 29.07
C THR A 559 11.71 -35.07 29.68
N VAL A 560 11.91 -33.96 29.01
CA VAL A 560 11.33 -32.68 29.42
C VAL A 560 9.80 -32.69 29.19
N ARG A 561 9.06 -32.73 30.28
CA ARG A 561 7.62 -32.49 30.32
C ARG A 561 7.33 -30.99 30.18
N PRO A 562 6.36 -30.57 29.40
CA PRO A 562 6.00 -29.15 29.33
C PRO A 562 5.28 -28.72 30.63
N THR A 563 5.84 -27.78 31.35
CA THR A 563 5.22 -27.14 32.50
C THR A 563 4.18 -26.11 32.07
N SER A 564 3.04 -26.20 32.75
CA SER A 564 1.82 -25.46 32.61
C SER A 564 1.97 -23.94 32.78
N VAL A 565 1.10 -23.24 32.05
CA VAL A 565 0.75 -21.81 32.08
C VAL A 565 0.69 -21.24 33.52
N HIS A 566 1.54 -20.26 33.79
CA HIS A 566 1.42 -19.40 34.98
C HIS A 566 0.63 -18.12 34.63
N LYS A 567 -0.48 -17.97 35.31
CA LYS A 567 -1.36 -16.80 35.29
C LYS A 567 -0.74 -15.72 36.21
N PRO A 568 -0.63 -14.45 35.81
CA PRO A 568 -0.12 -13.42 36.71
C PRO A 568 -1.20 -13.04 37.74
N THR A 569 -0.92 -13.25 39.00
CA THR A 569 -1.68 -12.68 40.13
C THR A 569 -1.00 -11.40 40.59
N HIS A 570 -1.71 -10.28 40.47
CA HIS A 570 -1.39 -9.06 41.23
C HIS A 570 -1.96 -9.17 42.63
N PRO A 571 -1.25 -8.77 43.70
CA PRO A 571 -1.81 -8.69 45.04
C PRO A 571 -2.57 -7.37 45.22
N ILE A 572 -3.86 -7.48 45.51
CA ILE A 572 -4.65 -6.38 46.09
C ILE A 572 -4.57 -6.52 47.59
N GLN A 573 -4.15 -5.46 48.27
CA GLN A 573 -4.13 -5.34 49.72
C GLN A 573 -5.56 -5.30 50.30
N ASN A 574 -5.76 -6.08 51.35
CA ASN A 574 -6.94 -6.11 52.17
C ASN A 574 -7.09 -4.82 53.00
N GLY A 575 -8.30 -4.26 52.98
CA GLY A 575 -8.82 -3.39 54.03
C GLY A 575 -10.13 -3.97 54.50
N THR A 576 -10.17 -4.39 55.75
CA THR A 576 -11.30 -4.86 56.54
C THR A 576 -12.36 -3.79 56.66
N ASP A 577 -13.67 -4.10 56.58
CA ASP A 577 -14.58 -4.10 57.73
C ASP A 577 -16.03 -4.41 57.37
N ASP A 578 -16.53 -5.23 58.19
CA ASP A 578 -17.86 -5.53 58.75
C ASP A 578 -19.20 -5.12 58.10
N SER A 579 -20.05 -6.17 58.13
CA SER A 579 -21.44 -6.22 58.56
C SER A 579 -22.60 -5.94 57.59
N LEU A 580 -23.44 -6.96 57.59
CA LEU A 580 -24.90 -7.00 57.60
C LEU A 580 -25.66 -7.53 56.37
N GLU A 581 -26.48 -8.42 56.73
CA GLU A 581 -27.37 -9.36 56.06
C GLU A 581 -28.53 -8.75 55.22
N PRO A 582 -29.41 -9.58 54.65
CA PRO A 582 -30.06 -9.37 53.37
C PRO A 582 -31.49 -8.83 53.48
N ILE A 583 -31.99 -8.22 52.39
CA ILE A 583 -33.44 -8.02 52.22
C ILE A 583 -33.85 -8.42 50.79
N THR A 584 -34.86 -9.26 50.80
CA THR A 584 -35.67 -9.84 49.74
C THR A 584 -36.49 -8.81 48.94
N GLU A 585 -36.85 -9.23 47.71
CA GLU A 585 -38.08 -8.97 46.94
C GLU A 585 -38.49 -7.52 46.58
N ARG A 586 -38.43 -7.20 45.32
CA ARG A 586 -39.59 -7.18 44.36
C ARG A 586 -39.08 -6.86 42.94
#